data_fe6a5a0e10bf651ac96d58e51ce073c6
#
_entry.id   fe6a5a0e10bf651ac96d58e51ce073c6
#
_cell.length_a   1.000
_cell.length_b   1.000
_cell.length_c   1.000
_cell.angle_alpha   90.00
_cell.angle_beta   90.00
_cell.angle_gamma   90.00
#
_symmetry.space_group_name_H-M   'P 1'
#
loop_
_entity.id
_entity.type
_entity.pdbx_description
1 polymer ?
#
loop_
_entity_poly.entity_id
_entity_poly.type
_entity_poly.pdbx_seq_one_letter_code
_entity_poly.pdbx_strand_id
1 'polypeptide(L)'
;MSAIFEFIQPKHASALFYKAVILVSFIIPVMLQSCKHQKKIYQSPCNNDLNFKHVSFTVLIDSIQNYDHQYVEVEGTYREGKDMSALVNDSTFVDHSSIRSLWVNFSQDCPLYLEGTHQGLFEYNDGKFTQISDKTIIIRGKIDVRHKGHLGSYRGEIDRISYIKL
;
A
#
# COMPACT_ATOMS: atom_id res chain seq x y z
N MET A 1 -54.97 28.44 55.75
CA MET A 1 -53.52 28.36 55.46
C MET A 1 -53.35 27.70 54.09
N SER A 2 -53.32 28.49 53.05
CA SER A 2 -53.14 27.99 51.65
C SER A 2 -51.73 28.34 51.22
N ALA A 3 -50.92 27.33 50.96
CA ALA A 3 -49.59 27.49 50.41
C ALA A 3 -49.67 27.53 48.88
N ILE A 4 -49.30 28.67 48.31
CA ILE A 4 -49.20 28.90 46.87
C ILE A 4 -47.83 28.37 46.45
N PHE A 5 -47.83 27.30 45.69
CA PHE A 5 -46.61 26.78 45.01
C PHE A 5 -46.44 27.57 43.70
N GLU A 6 -45.51 28.52 43.70
CA GLU A 6 -45.08 29.18 42.46
C GLU A 6 -44.25 28.22 41.61
N PHE A 7 -44.76 27.91 40.45
CA PHE A 7 -44.10 27.09 39.45
C PHE A 7 -43.10 27.99 38.65
N ILE A 8 -41.82 27.95 39.04
CA ILE A 8 -40.78 28.65 38.29
C ILE A 8 -40.55 27.89 36.95
N GLN A 9 -41.06 28.45 35.87
CA GLN A 9 -40.78 27.93 34.53
C GLN A 9 -39.37 28.33 34.08
N PRO A 10 -38.48 27.36 33.70
CA PRO A 10 -37.16 27.67 33.18
C PRO A 10 -37.24 28.00 31.67
N LYS A 11 -37.71 29.22 31.32
CA LYS A 11 -37.78 29.66 29.91
C LYS A 11 -36.41 29.94 29.26
N HIS A 12 -35.33 30.00 30.01
CA HIS A 12 -34.01 30.32 29.47
C HIS A 12 -33.08 29.11 29.27
N ALA A 13 -33.38 27.96 29.87
CA ALA A 13 -32.53 26.76 29.74
C ALA A 13 -32.66 26.08 28.38
N SER A 14 -33.83 26.16 27.74
CA SER A 14 -34.09 25.48 26.46
C SER A 14 -33.34 26.08 25.25
N ALA A 15 -33.18 27.41 25.24
CA ALA A 15 -32.49 28.07 24.11
C ALA A 15 -30.97 27.85 24.10
N LEU A 16 -30.35 27.76 25.28
CA LEU A 16 -28.93 27.48 25.42
C LEU A 16 -28.62 26.01 25.07
N PHE A 17 -29.47 25.08 25.51
CA PHE A 17 -29.34 23.64 25.15
C PHE A 17 -29.52 23.44 23.66
N TYR A 18 -30.47 24.09 23.01
CA TYR A 18 -30.69 23.96 21.56
C TYR A 18 -29.52 24.49 20.73
N LYS A 19 -28.95 25.64 21.14
CA LYS A 19 -27.75 26.19 20.51
C LYS A 19 -26.52 25.29 20.70
N ALA A 20 -26.34 24.66 21.87
CA ALA A 20 -25.24 23.72 22.13
C ALA A 20 -25.40 22.45 21.30
N VAL A 21 -26.59 21.88 21.18
CA VAL A 21 -26.87 20.70 20.35
C VAL A 21 -26.62 20.96 18.88
N ILE A 22 -27.04 22.12 18.33
CA ILE A 22 -26.76 22.50 16.95
C ILE A 22 -25.26 22.66 16.69
N LEU A 23 -24.51 23.29 17.63
CA LEU A 23 -23.06 23.47 17.50
C LEU A 23 -22.32 22.14 17.49
N VAL A 24 -22.70 21.20 18.36
CA VAL A 24 -22.13 19.84 18.40
C VAL A 24 -22.49 19.05 17.14
N SER A 25 -23.70 19.20 16.60
CA SER A 25 -24.14 18.55 15.36
C SER A 25 -23.37 19.00 14.11
N PHE A 26 -22.84 20.24 14.09
CA PHE A 26 -22.00 20.74 12.99
C PHE A 26 -20.52 20.36 13.13
N ILE A 27 -20.03 20.09 14.35
CA ILE A 27 -18.61 19.75 14.58
C ILE A 27 -18.34 18.27 14.26
N ILE A 28 -19.29 17.37 14.51
CA ILE A 28 -19.14 15.92 14.30
C ILE A 28 -18.83 15.55 12.82
N PRO A 29 -19.51 16.10 11.78
CA PRO A 29 -19.21 15.73 10.39
C PRO A 29 -17.84 16.22 9.89
N VAL A 30 -17.27 17.27 10.50
CA VAL A 30 -15.92 17.76 10.11
C VAL A 30 -14.82 16.84 10.59
N MET A 31 -15.01 16.14 11.73
CA MET A 31 -14.03 15.19 12.25
C MET A 31 -14.02 13.83 11.52
N LEU A 32 -15.07 13.56 10.72
CA LEU A 32 -15.16 12.33 9.90
C LEU A 32 -14.52 12.48 8.52
N GLN A 33 -13.85 13.58 8.21
CA GLN A 33 -12.96 13.66 7.07
C GLN A 33 -11.72 12.81 7.37
N SER A 34 -11.95 11.50 7.35
CA SER A 34 -10.94 10.46 7.38
C SER A 34 -9.82 10.84 6.40
N CYS A 35 -8.59 10.93 6.89
CA CYS A 35 -7.40 10.99 6.05
C CYS A 35 -7.48 9.87 5.03
N LYS A 36 -7.88 10.16 3.79
CA LYS A 36 -7.70 9.23 2.68
C LYS A 36 -6.20 9.00 2.61
N HIS A 37 -5.78 7.81 2.95
CA HIS A 37 -4.39 7.39 2.81
C HIS A 37 -4.02 7.61 1.34
N GLN A 38 -3.22 8.64 1.09
CA GLN A 38 -2.88 9.02 -0.28
C GLN A 38 -1.99 7.91 -0.84
N LYS A 39 -2.52 7.16 -1.81
CA LYS A 39 -1.79 6.08 -2.47
C LYS A 39 -0.54 6.68 -3.11
N LYS A 40 0.63 6.19 -2.73
CA LYS A 40 1.89 6.61 -3.32
C LYS A 40 2.19 5.73 -4.52
N ILE A 41 2.47 6.36 -5.65
CA ILE A 41 2.83 5.68 -6.89
C ILE A 41 4.26 6.07 -7.21
N TYR A 42 5.11 5.08 -7.46
CA TYR A 42 6.48 5.24 -7.93
C TYR A 42 6.59 4.67 -9.33
N GLN A 43 7.17 5.42 -10.24
CA GLN A 43 7.32 5.04 -11.64
C GLN A 43 8.75 5.25 -12.12
N SER A 44 9.18 4.40 -13.03
CA SER A 44 10.44 4.54 -13.77
C SER A 44 10.14 4.87 -15.22
N PRO A 45 10.99 5.68 -15.90
CA PRO A 45 10.91 5.88 -17.33
C PRO A 45 11.20 4.61 -18.14
N CYS A 46 11.81 3.60 -17.51
CA CYS A 46 12.02 2.31 -18.13
C CYS A 46 10.67 1.62 -18.39
N ASN A 47 10.47 1.13 -19.62
CA ASN A 47 9.31 0.29 -19.97
C ASN A 47 7.94 1.00 -19.97
N ASN A 48 7.89 2.32 -20.13
CA ASN A 48 6.62 3.08 -20.15
C ASN A 48 5.65 2.65 -21.26
N ASP A 49 6.17 2.15 -22.38
CA ASP A 49 5.37 1.76 -23.56
C ASP A 49 5.00 0.27 -23.58
N LEU A 50 5.30 -0.47 -22.51
CA LEU A 50 5.05 -1.89 -22.44
C LEU A 50 3.65 -2.21 -21.92
N ASN A 51 3.03 -3.23 -22.52
CA ASN A 51 1.78 -3.78 -22.01
C ASN A 51 2.06 -4.80 -20.91
N PHE A 52 1.50 -4.57 -19.73
CA PHE A 52 1.64 -5.45 -18.57
C PHE A 52 0.40 -6.32 -18.42
N LYS A 53 0.61 -7.62 -18.37
CA LYS A 53 -0.47 -8.58 -18.12
C LYS A 53 -0.80 -8.61 -16.63
N HIS A 54 -2.02 -8.23 -16.28
CA HIS A 54 -2.49 -8.36 -14.89
C HIS A 54 -2.66 -9.83 -14.52
N VAL A 55 -2.04 -10.25 -13.40
CA VAL A 55 -2.09 -11.63 -12.91
C VAL A 55 -2.16 -11.65 -11.39
N SER A 56 -2.99 -12.53 -10.82
CA SER A 56 -2.98 -12.74 -9.37
C SER A 56 -1.71 -13.47 -8.92
N PHE A 57 -1.25 -13.17 -7.71
CA PHE A 57 -0.01 -13.73 -7.18
C PHE A 57 -0.02 -15.27 -7.18
N THR A 58 -1.12 -15.88 -6.76
CA THR A 58 -1.26 -17.34 -6.70
C THR A 58 -1.14 -17.97 -8.09
N VAL A 59 -1.85 -17.42 -9.09
CA VAL A 59 -1.77 -17.91 -10.48
C VAL A 59 -0.37 -17.75 -11.03
N LEU A 60 0.28 -16.62 -10.76
CA LEU A 60 1.66 -16.38 -11.19
C LEU A 60 2.62 -17.44 -10.60
N ILE A 61 2.58 -17.67 -9.29
CA ILE A 61 3.48 -18.60 -8.62
C ILE A 61 3.23 -20.06 -9.04
N ASP A 62 1.97 -20.45 -9.17
CA ASP A 62 1.61 -21.83 -9.53
C ASP A 62 1.98 -22.18 -10.99
N SER A 63 1.95 -21.18 -11.87
CA SER A 63 2.18 -21.33 -13.31
C SER A 63 3.34 -20.47 -13.84
N ILE A 64 4.35 -20.18 -13.03
CA ILE A 64 5.38 -19.17 -13.32
C ILE A 64 6.11 -19.42 -14.64
N GLN A 65 6.27 -20.67 -15.05
CA GLN A 65 6.91 -21.02 -16.33
C GLN A 65 6.19 -20.43 -17.54
N ASN A 66 4.87 -20.24 -17.44
CA ASN A 66 4.05 -19.66 -18.51
C ASN A 66 4.25 -18.15 -18.63
N TYR A 67 4.88 -17.53 -17.65
CA TYR A 67 5.14 -16.10 -17.57
C TYR A 67 6.60 -15.73 -17.80
N ASP A 68 7.45 -16.73 -18.08
CA ASP A 68 8.87 -16.48 -18.32
C ASP A 68 9.07 -15.43 -19.42
N HIS A 69 9.89 -14.43 -19.13
CA HIS A 69 10.15 -13.26 -19.98
C HIS A 69 8.95 -12.37 -20.28
N GLN A 70 7.77 -12.58 -19.67
CA GLN A 70 6.60 -11.72 -19.82
C GLN A 70 6.64 -10.56 -18.83
N TYR A 71 6.08 -9.41 -19.24
CA TYR A 71 5.84 -8.26 -18.38
C TYR A 71 4.50 -8.42 -17.68
N VAL A 72 4.49 -8.37 -16.36
CA VAL A 72 3.30 -8.60 -15.54
C VAL A 72 3.06 -7.44 -14.57
N GLU A 73 1.78 -7.27 -14.19
CA GLU A 73 1.36 -6.52 -13.03
C GLU A 73 0.81 -7.50 -12.00
N VAL A 74 1.36 -7.48 -10.81
CA VAL A 74 0.97 -8.38 -9.72
C VAL A 74 0.87 -7.63 -8.40
N GLU A 75 -0.10 -8.02 -7.57
CA GLU A 75 -0.27 -7.53 -6.20
C GLU A 75 0.23 -8.59 -5.21
N GLY A 76 0.94 -8.14 -4.17
CA GLY A 76 1.42 -9.00 -3.09
C GLY A 76 2.00 -8.19 -1.95
N THR A 77 2.35 -8.84 -0.85
CA THR A 77 3.04 -8.21 0.26
C THR A 77 4.54 -8.24 0.02
N TYR A 78 5.18 -7.08 0.03
CA TYR A 78 6.64 -6.99 -0.08
C TYR A 78 7.27 -7.19 1.29
N ARG A 79 8.29 -8.03 1.34
CA ARG A 79 9.10 -8.29 2.53
C ARG A 79 10.56 -8.07 2.26
N GLU A 80 11.21 -7.38 3.19
CA GLU A 80 12.62 -7.05 3.14
C GLU A 80 13.30 -7.48 4.43
N GLY A 81 14.51 -8.01 4.31
CA GLY A 81 15.31 -8.44 5.44
C GLY A 81 16.73 -8.76 5.02
N LYS A 82 17.51 -9.31 5.94
CA LYS A 82 18.85 -9.81 5.60
C LYS A 82 18.69 -10.91 4.54
N ASP A 83 19.33 -10.71 3.39
CA ASP A 83 19.31 -11.65 2.26
C ASP A 83 17.90 -11.94 1.71
N MET A 84 16.94 -11.03 1.94
CA MET A 84 15.55 -11.15 1.51
C MET A 84 15.04 -9.86 0.87
N SER A 85 14.52 -9.98 -0.35
CA SER A 85 13.76 -8.97 -1.09
C SER A 85 12.69 -9.74 -1.86
N ALA A 86 11.50 -9.90 -1.26
CA ALA A 86 10.52 -10.86 -1.75
C ALA A 86 9.10 -10.30 -1.82
N LEU A 87 8.38 -10.69 -2.86
CA LEU A 87 6.94 -10.55 -2.94
C LEU A 87 6.28 -11.87 -2.50
N VAL A 88 5.38 -11.79 -1.56
CA VAL A 88 4.68 -12.91 -0.96
C VAL A 88 3.17 -12.66 -0.96
N ASN A 89 2.40 -13.74 -0.89
CA ASN A 89 0.98 -13.66 -0.60
C ASN A 89 0.77 -14.09 0.86
N ASP A 90 0.16 -13.24 1.67
CA ASP A 90 -0.09 -13.50 3.10
C ASP A 90 -0.86 -14.80 3.35
N SER A 91 -1.77 -15.19 2.43
CA SER A 91 -2.54 -16.41 2.56
C SER A 91 -1.73 -17.70 2.33
N THR A 92 -0.54 -17.61 1.71
CA THR A 92 0.30 -18.77 1.33
C THR A 92 1.67 -18.77 1.97
N PHE A 93 2.05 -17.69 2.66
CA PHE A 93 3.36 -17.50 3.29
C PHE A 93 3.29 -17.74 4.79
N VAL A 94 2.69 -18.87 5.18
CA VAL A 94 2.46 -19.20 6.60
C VAL A 94 3.75 -19.61 7.31
N ASP A 95 4.69 -20.21 6.59
CA ASP A 95 5.92 -20.81 7.13
C ASP A 95 7.21 -20.12 6.67
N HIS A 96 7.12 -18.91 6.10
CA HIS A 96 8.26 -18.20 5.50
C HIS A 96 8.95 -18.95 4.35
N SER A 97 8.20 -19.80 3.64
CA SER A 97 8.73 -20.58 2.52
C SER A 97 9.03 -19.69 1.32
N SER A 98 10.31 -19.62 0.94
CA SER A 98 10.76 -18.93 -0.28
C SER A 98 10.27 -19.61 -1.57
N ILE A 99 9.94 -20.91 -1.52
CA ILE A 99 9.45 -21.69 -2.66
C ILE A 99 8.16 -21.13 -3.26
N ARG A 100 7.34 -20.45 -2.45
CA ARG A 100 6.10 -19.82 -2.90
C ARG A 100 6.19 -18.29 -2.93
N SER A 101 7.39 -17.75 -3.01
CA SER A 101 7.65 -16.33 -3.12
C SER A 101 8.44 -15.99 -4.37
N LEU A 102 8.34 -14.73 -4.77
CA LEU A 102 9.01 -14.18 -5.94
C LEU A 102 10.10 -13.23 -5.45
N TRP A 103 11.34 -13.43 -5.90
CA TRP A 103 12.41 -12.47 -5.62
C TRP A 103 12.12 -11.17 -6.34
N VAL A 104 12.30 -10.04 -5.65
CA VAL A 104 12.13 -8.70 -6.23
C VAL A 104 13.49 -8.09 -6.45
N ASN A 105 13.87 -7.88 -7.71
CA ASN A 105 15.15 -7.32 -8.08
C ASN A 105 15.01 -5.86 -8.52
N PHE A 106 15.37 -4.94 -7.63
CA PHE A 106 15.40 -3.51 -7.94
C PHE A 106 16.71 -3.16 -8.67
N SER A 107 16.59 -2.77 -9.93
CA SER A 107 17.73 -2.33 -10.73
C SER A 107 18.01 -0.83 -10.54
N GLN A 108 19.28 -0.47 -10.41
CA GLN A 108 19.73 0.92 -10.42
C GLN A 108 19.54 1.57 -11.80
N ASP A 109 19.51 0.76 -12.87
CA ASP A 109 19.30 1.26 -14.24
C ASP A 109 17.87 1.71 -14.50
N CYS A 110 16.91 1.29 -13.64
CA CYS A 110 15.50 1.67 -13.70
C CYS A 110 15.04 2.29 -12.38
N PRO A 111 15.52 3.50 -12.04
CA PRO A 111 15.16 4.16 -10.79
C PRO A 111 13.66 4.49 -10.75
N LEU A 112 13.07 4.29 -9.58
CA LEU A 112 11.64 4.53 -9.32
C LEU A 112 11.47 5.86 -8.61
N TYR A 113 10.73 6.79 -9.21
CA TYR A 113 10.45 8.12 -8.67
C TYR A 113 8.98 8.25 -8.27
N LEU A 114 8.72 8.93 -7.16
CA LEU A 114 7.37 9.28 -6.72
C LEU A 114 6.71 10.15 -7.80
N GLU A 115 5.52 9.76 -8.24
CA GLU A 115 4.77 10.42 -9.31
C GLU A 115 4.66 11.93 -9.09
N GLY A 116 4.99 12.70 -10.14
CA GLY A 116 5.02 14.15 -10.09
C GLY A 116 6.20 14.78 -9.35
N THR A 117 7.21 13.98 -8.97
CA THR A 117 8.42 14.45 -8.28
C THR A 117 9.69 13.82 -8.85
N HIS A 118 10.85 14.23 -8.33
CA HIS A 118 12.15 13.58 -8.57
C HIS A 118 12.62 12.75 -7.37
N GLN A 119 11.75 12.51 -6.39
CA GLN A 119 12.11 11.75 -5.18
C GLN A 119 12.13 10.26 -5.49
N GLY A 120 13.30 9.63 -5.36
CA GLY A 120 13.49 8.19 -5.52
C GLY A 120 12.85 7.37 -4.39
N LEU A 121 12.43 6.14 -4.72
CA LEU A 121 11.84 5.21 -3.73
C LEU A 121 12.78 4.92 -2.57
N PHE A 122 14.09 4.78 -2.85
CA PHE A 122 15.13 4.45 -1.87
C PHE A 122 15.93 5.66 -1.42
N GLU A 123 15.48 6.87 -1.75
CA GLU A 123 16.14 8.10 -1.31
C GLU A 123 15.68 8.53 0.08
N TYR A 124 16.63 9.08 0.83
CA TYR A 124 16.37 9.67 2.13
C TYR A 124 15.70 11.03 1.94
N ASN A 125 14.52 11.21 2.49
CA ASN A 125 13.78 12.46 2.40
C ASN A 125 13.05 12.76 3.71
N ASP A 126 13.04 14.02 4.14
CA ASP A 126 12.40 14.49 5.37
C ASP A 126 12.74 13.65 6.62
N GLY A 127 14.02 13.27 6.75
CA GLY A 127 14.49 12.50 7.90
C GLY A 127 14.17 11.01 7.89
N LYS A 128 13.68 10.45 6.77
CA LYS A 128 13.31 9.02 6.68
C LYS A 128 13.41 8.47 5.27
N PHE A 129 13.55 7.14 5.17
CA PHE A 129 13.36 6.39 3.93
C PHE A 129 11.89 6.02 3.75
N THR A 130 11.46 5.82 2.49
CA THR A 130 10.15 5.25 2.22
C THR A 130 10.12 3.79 2.67
N GLN A 131 9.29 3.48 3.65
CA GLN A 131 9.07 2.12 4.12
C GLN A 131 8.11 1.39 3.20
N ILE A 132 8.55 0.29 2.57
CA ILE A 132 7.74 -0.57 1.71
C ILE A 132 7.63 -1.99 2.26
N SER A 133 8.51 -2.38 3.20
CA SER A 133 8.46 -3.69 3.85
C SER A 133 7.14 -3.86 4.62
N ASP A 134 6.62 -5.07 4.58
CA ASP A 134 5.34 -5.49 5.18
C ASP A 134 4.11 -4.72 4.65
N LYS A 135 4.22 -4.16 3.45
CA LYS A 135 3.08 -3.53 2.78
C LYS A 135 2.61 -4.34 1.59
N THR A 136 1.30 -4.35 1.40
CA THR A 136 0.70 -4.80 0.14
C THR A 136 1.01 -3.77 -0.93
N ILE A 137 1.66 -4.20 -2.00
CA ILE A 137 2.05 -3.38 -3.14
C ILE A 137 1.53 -3.97 -4.44
N ILE A 138 1.26 -3.10 -5.41
CA ILE A 138 1.13 -3.51 -6.82
C ILE A 138 2.46 -3.19 -7.49
N ILE A 139 3.03 -4.18 -8.16
CA ILE A 139 4.33 -4.06 -8.82
C ILE A 139 4.22 -4.47 -10.29
N ARG A 140 4.91 -3.75 -11.17
CA ARG A 140 5.07 -4.10 -12.60
C ARG A 140 6.53 -4.37 -12.89
N GLY A 141 6.78 -5.49 -13.54
CA GLY A 141 8.12 -5.89 -13.94
C GLY A 141 8.10 -7.08 -14.88
N LYS A 142 9.27 -7.59 -15.22
CA LYS A 142 9.47 -8.76 -16.08
C LYS A 142 9.77 -9.99 -15.24
N ILE A 143 9.16 -11.11 -15.57
CA ILE A 143 9.43 -12.40 -14.90
C ILE A 143 10.66 -13.06 -15.52
N ASP A 144 11.56 -13.57 -14.67
CA ASP A 144 12.65 -14.45 -15.04
C ASP A 144 12.63 -15.70 -14.11
N VAL A 145 12.40 -16.87 -14.71
CA VAL A 145 12.32 -18.13 -13.96
C VAL A 145 13.68 -18.77 -13.73
N ARG A 146 14.73 -18.30 -14.40
CA ARG A 146 16.10 -18.81 -14.27
C ARG A 146 16.81 -18.19 -13.08
N HIS A 147 16.55 -16.91 -12.82
CA HIS A 147 17.04 -16.23 -11.64
C HIS A 147 16.06 -16.43 -10.49
N LYS A 148 16.58 -16.92 -9.37
CA LYS A 148 15.76 -17.31 -8.21
C LYS A 148 16.23 -16.63 -6.93
N GLY A 149 16.75 -15.41 -7.06
CA GLY A 149 17.19 -14.58 -5.94
C GLY A 149 18.33 -15.22 -5.12
N HIS A 150 18.37 -14.84 -3.85
CA HIS A 150 19.42 -15.29 -2.95
C HIS A 150 19.44 -16.83 -2.81
N LEU A 151 20.61 -17.43 -3.03
CA LEU A 151 20.85 -18.87 -2.97
C LEU A 151 19.92 -19.73 -3.88
N GLY A 152 19.26 -19.15 -4.86
CA GLY A 152 18.36 -19.89 -5.75
C GLY A 152 17.08 -20.42 -5.08
N SER A 153 16.68 -19.83 -3.95
CA SER A 153 15.64 -20.38 -3.07
C SER A 153 14.21 -20.00 -3.49
N TYR A 154 14.05 -18.98 -4.34
CA TYR A 154 12.75 -18.45 -4.74
C TYR A 154 12.17 -19.17 -5.96
N ARG A 155 10.87 -18.98 -6.19
CA ARG A 155 10.18 -19.58 -7.34
C ARG A 155 10.66 -19.03 -8.68
N GLY A 156 11.07 -17.75 -8.68
CA GLY A 156 11.60 -16.97 -9.79
C GLY A 156 11.88 -15.56 -9.31
N GLU A 157 12.14 -14.68 -10.26
CA GLU A 157 12.46 -13.26 -10.02
C GLU A 157 11.52 -12.37 -10.83
N ILE A 158 11.18 -11.20 -10.27
CA ILE A 158 10.63 -10.07 -11.01
C ILE A 158 11.71 -9.00 -11.09
N ASP A 159 12.15 -8.69 -12.29
CA ASP A 159 13.16 -7.69 -12.62
C ASP A 159 12.59 -6.51 -13.42
N ARG A 160 13.42 -5.54 -13.80
CA ARG A 160 13.03 -4.38 -14.60
C ARG A 160 11.77 -3.70 -14.08
N ILE A 161 11.73 -3.50 -12.78
CA ILE A 161 10.57 -2.92 -12.11
C ILE A 161 10.41 -1.48 -12.57
N SER A 162 9.24 -1.17 -13.11
CA SER A 162 8.92 0.17 -13.63
C SER A 162 7.77 0.87 -12.90
N TYR A 163 7.11 0.17 -12.00
CA TYR A 163 5.96 0.70 -11.27
C TYR A 163 5.80 0.03 -9.92
N ILE A 164 5.56 0.84 -8.89
CA ILE A 164 5.10 0.40 -7.57
C ILE A 164 3.99 1.33 -7.09
N LYS A 165 2.92 0.74 -6.58
CA LYS A 165 1.83 1.44 -5.89
C LYS A 165 1.70 0.89 -4.47
N LEU A 166 1.72 1.81 -3.49
CA LEU A 166 1.59 1.57 -2.06
C LEU A 166 0.18 1.91 -1.57
#